data_d6ca2d1f996cb3fb5186d6dc589a5e2f
#
_entry.id   d6ca2d1f996cb3fb5186d6dc589a5e2f
#
_cell.length_a   1.000
_cell.length_b   1.000
_cell.length_c   1.000
_cell.angle_alpha   90.00
_cell.angle_beta   90.00
_cell.angle_gamma   90.00
#
_symmetry.space_group_name_H-M   'P 1'
#
loop_
_entity.id
_entity.type
_entity.pdbx_description
1 polymer ?
#
loop_
_entity_poly.entity_id
_entity_poly.type
_entity_poly.pdbx_seq_one_letter_code
_entity_poly.pdbx_strand_id
1 'polypeptide(L)'
;MIQEFGLSITAVGDDLYLVRTENVEKGVQLAEERVRWPVAQWLDQTKSLMHDPLLGLLQGQQHRAIPTRAASPSQSSQEASPNLSTLVHLGQTLHRALFQGQLHDSWISAQSVAQNRQDLLRLRIGIKDNRLQQLPWEALHAGTRPLATGTDVIFSRYILNPRQEHSIPQAKACKTSQVLRILMVIASPEDQERLELKQEVHHLQTELHPSLMDPGEALVDVQLTILEQPGRAELTQALERGNYHVLHYAGHSNLGNAGGDLYLVSRQTGLTERLSGEDLAGLLVNNGIKLAVFNSCRGGYSSSSDEGWQERNLAQALV
;
A
#
# COMPACT_ATOMS: atom_id res chain seq x y z
N MET A 1 13.60 18.67 -5.38
CA MET A 1 13.96 17.91 -4.14
C MET A 1 12.70 17.36 -3.49
N ILE A 2 12.79 16.51 -2.45
CA ILE A 2 11.63 15.98 -1.73
C ILE A 2 11.63 16.60 -0.33
N GLN A 3 10.54 17.25 0.05
CA GLN A 3 10.32 17.77 1.39
C GLN A 3 9.49 16.76 2.20
N GLU A 4 9.77 16.61 3.48
CA GLU A 4 9.04 15.68 4.35
C GLU A 4 8.03 16.43 5.23
N PHE A 5 6.84 15.83 5.35
CA PHE A 5 5.82 16.18 6.33
C PHE A 5 5.40 14.90 7.04
N GLY A 6 5.99 14.67 8.20
CA GLY A 6 5.73 13.50 9.02
C GLY A 6 4.61 13.76 10.02
N LEU A 7 3.73 12.78 10.20
CA LEU A 7 2.73 12.72 11.25
C LEU A 7 2.89 11.44 12.06
N SER A 8 2.76 11.54 13.39
CA SER A 8 2.60 10.37 14.25
C SER A 8 1.22 10.38 14.91
N ILE A 9 0.61 9.19 14.97
CA ILE A 9 -0.70 8.99 15.57
C ILE A 9 -0.56 7.98 16.70
N THR A 10 -0.86 8.40 17.92
CA THR A 10 -0.76 7.57 19.13
C THR A 10 -2.10 7.56 19.86
N ALA A 11 -2.59 6.38 20.24
CA ALA A 11 -3.77 6.26 21.08
C ALA A 11 -3.43 6.74 22.50
N VAL A 12 -4.28 7.60 23.05
CA VAL A 12 -4.16 8.14 24.43
C VAL A 12 -5.38 7.80 25.28
N GLY A 13 -6.38 7.15 24.70
CA GLY A 13 -7.59 6.69 25.36
C GLY A 13 -8.53 6.01 24.38
N ASP A 14 -9.71 5.62 24.84
CA ASP A 14 -10.75 5.05 23.97
C ASP A 14 -11.20 6.06 22.93
N ASP A 15 -10.93 5.75 21.66
CA ASP A 15 -11.18 6.61 20.49
C ASP A 15 -10.58 8.02 20.60
N LEU A 16 -9.67 8.25 21.55
CA LEU A 16 -8.93 9.49 21.71
C LEU A 16 -7.50 9.31 21.26
N TYR A 17 -7.05 10.14 20.32
CA TYR A 17 -5.74 10.05 19.70
C TYR A 17 -5.00 11.36 19.82
N LEU A 18 -3.68 11.25 19.95
CA LEU A 18 -2.76 12.35 19.84
C LEU A 18 -2.11 12.28 18.45
N VAL A 19 -2.33 13.32 17.65
CA VAL A 19 -1.70 13.49 16.35
C VAL A 19 -0.70 14.62 16.44
N ARG A 20 0.53 14.38 16.06
CA ARG A 20 1.59 15.40 16.06
C ARG A 20 2.40 15.36 14.78
N THR A 21 2.92 16.51 14.42
CA THR A 21 3.90 16.62 13.33
C THR A 21 5.26 16.11 13.78
N GLU A 22 5.91 15.33 12.91
CA GLU A 22 7.29 14.88 13.07
C GLU A 22 8.06 15.16 11.78
N ASN A 23 9.35 15.49 11.90
CA ASN A 23 10.22 15.73 10.74
C ASN A 23 9.62 16.66 9.70
N VAL A 24 9.29 17.88 10.10
CA VAL A 24 8.84 18.92 9.18
C VAL A 24 10.00 19.83 8.75
N GLU A 25 9.90 20.32 7.52
CA GLU A 25 10.89 21.23 6.95
C GLU A 25 10.98 22.58 7.70
N LYS A 26 12.13 23.23 7.57
CA LYS A 26 12.32 24.59 8.11
C LYS A 26 11.32 25.56 7.50
N GLY A 27 10.57 26.23 8.36
CA GLY A 27 9.52 27.18 7.98
C GLY A 27 8.12 26.61 8.09
N VAL A 28 7.97 25.31 8.36
CA VAL A 28 6.68 24.68 8.69
C VAL A 28 6.54 24.63 10.22
N GLN A 29 5.38 25.05 10.71
CA GLN A 29 5.10 25.07 12.15
C GLN A 29 4.84 23.66 12.67
N LEU A 30 5.43 23.31 13.80
CA LEU A 30 5.09 22.10 14.55
C LEU A 30 3.67 22.21 15.09
N ALA A 31 2.90 21.15 15.00
CA ALA A 31 1.52 21.09 15.45
C ALA A 31 1.23 19.79 16.19
N GLU A 32 0.36 19.89 17.19
CA GLU A 32 -0.14 18.74 17.95
C GLU A 32 -1.62 18.96 18.27
N GLU A 33 -2.43 17.92 18.02
CA GLU A 33 -3.86 17.94 18.29
C GLU A 33 -4.31 16.66 18.99
N ARG A 34 -5.23 16.82 19.94
CA ARG A 34 -5.96 15.70 20.53
C ARG A 34 -7.30 15.57 19.85
N VAL A 35 -7.53 14.44 19.22
CA VAL A 35 -8.70 14.20 18.37
C VAL A 35 -9.46 12.98 18.84
N ARG A 36 -10.79 13.05 18.76
CA ARG A 36 -11.64 11.89 19.01
C ARG A 36 -12.21 11.40 17.69
N TRP A 37 -11.95 10.14 17.37
CA TRP A 37 -12.32 9.52 16.10
C TRP A 37 -13.26 8.34 16.31
N PRO A 38 -14.35 8.22 15.55
CA PRO A 38 -15.25 7.08 15.61
C PRO A 38 -14.66 5.90 14.81
N VAL A 39 -13.52 5.35 15.26
CA VAL A 39 -12.74 4.37 14.50
C VAL A 39 -13.52 3.10 14.21
N ALA A 40 -14.37 2.64 15.15
CA ALA A 40 -15.22 1.47 14.91
C ALA A 40 -16.16 1.67 13.71
N GLN A 41 -16.78 2.86 13.60
CA GLN A 41 -17.63 3.19 12.45
C GLN A 41 -16.86 3.23 11.13
N TRP A 42 -15.64 3.77 11.13
CA TRP A 42 -14.79 3.81 9.95
C TRP A 42 -14.34 2.42 9.52
N LEU A 43 -14.02 1.55 10.47
CA LEU A 43 -13.67 0.15 10.19
C LEU A 43 -14.85 -0.61 9.58
N ASP A 44 -16.07 -0.41 10.07
CA ASP A 44 -17.27 -1.04 9.51
C ASP A 44 -17.54 -0.55 8.07
N GLN A 45 -17.35 0.75 7.82
CA GLN A 45 -17.41 1.30 6.46
C GLN A 45 -16.33 0.69 5.56
N THR A 46 -15.10 0.58 6.04
CA THR A 46 -14.00 -0.05 5.29
C THR A 46 -14.30 -1.51 4.96
N LYS A 47 -14.79 -2.28 5.94
CA LYS A 47 -15.19 -3.68 5.74
C LYS A 47 -16.26 -3.80 4.67
N SER A 48 -17.27 -2.93 4.68
CA SER A 48 -18.34 -2.95 3.69
C SER A 48 -17.86 -2.65 2.28
N LEU A 49 -16.82 -1.82 2.13
CA LEU A 49 -16.21 -1.49 0.83
C LEU A 49 -15.31 -2.61 0.29
N MET A 50 -14.67 -3.35 1.20
CA MET A 50 -13.76 -4.45 0.86
C MET A 50 -14.47 -5.81 0.78
N HIS A 51 -15.78 -5.85 1.01
CA HIS A 51 -16.55 -7.08 0.94
C HIS A 51 -16.69 -7.51 -0.52
N ASP A 52 -16.12 -8.66 -0.84
CA ASP A 52 -16.31 -9.27 -2.16
C ASP A 52 -17.76 -9.74 -2.28
N PRO A 53 -18.54 -9.22 -3.25
CA PRO A 53 -19.93 -9.63 -3.43
C PRO A 53 -20.11 -11.14 -3.65
N LEU A 54 -19.11 -11.80 -4.25
CA LEU A 54 -19.11 -13.24 -4.50
C LEU A 54 -18.95 -14.06 -3.23
N LEU A 55 -18.11 -13.61 -2.27
CA LEU A 55 -17.98 -14.26 -0.98
C LEU A 55 -19.28 -14.18 -0.16
N GLY A 56 -20.02 -13.09 -0.24
CA GLY A 56 -21.33 -12.94 0.38
C GLY A 56 -22.35 -13.95 -0.15
N LEU A 57 -22.34 -14.24 -1.44
CA LEU A 57 -23.18 -15.25 -2.08
C LEU A 57 -22.79 -16.67 -1.65
N LEU A 58 -21.51 -16.98 -1.56
CA LEU A 58 -21.00 -18.29 -1.14
C LEU A 58 -21.27 -18.58 0.35
N GLN A 59 -21.33 -17.54 1.18
CA GLN A 59 -21.65 -17.65 2.60
C GLN A 59 -23.15 -17.69 2.91
N GLY A 60 -24.01 -17.76 1.88
CA GLY A 60 -25.45 -17.86 2.02
C GLY A 60 -26.13 -16.60 2.57
N GLN A 61 -25.45 -15.46 2.57
CA GLN A 61 -26.08 -14.19 2.87
C GLN A 61 -26.94 -13.79 1.66
N GLN A 62 -28.25 -13.94 1.79
CA GLN A 62 -29.23 -13.51 0.77
C GLN A 62 -29.12 -11.98 0.64
N HIS A 63 -28.40 -11.50 -0.35
CA HIS A 63 -28.51 -10.11 -0.75
C HIS A 63 -29.91 -9.87 -1.29
N ARG A 64 -30.59 -8.90 -0.71
CA ARG A 64 -31.86 -8.35 -1.16
C ARG A 64 -31.83 -8.19 -2.66
N ALA A 65 -32.79 -8.77 -3.36
CA ALA A 65 -32.91 -8.83 -4.80
C ALA A 65 -32.54 -7.49 -5.47
N ILE A 66 -31.63 -7.57 -6.43
CA ILE A 66 -31.35 -6.50 -7.37
C ILE A 66 -32.65 -6.26 -8.14
N PRO A 67 -33.26 -5.07 -8.12
CA PRO A 67 -34.44 -4.82 -8.94
C PRO A 67 -34.01 -4.90 -10.40
N THR A 68 -34.53 -5.90 -11.09
CA THR A 68 -34.42 -6.06 -12.55
C THR A 68 -35.15 -4.90 -13.21
N ARG A 69 -34.42 -3.87 -13.60
CA ARG A 69 -34.97 -2.73 -14.33
C ARG A 69 -35.01 -3.09 -15.81
N ALA A 70 -36.22 -3.25 -16.32
CA ALA A 70 -36.50 -3.34 -17.74
C ALA A 70 -35.93 -2.11 -18.47
N ALA A 71 -35.33 -2.35 -19.60
CA ALA A 71 -34.62 -1.38 -20.42
C ALA A 71 -35.54 -0.26 -20.97
N SER A 72 -35.02 0.97 -20.91
CA SER A 72 -35.31 2.00 -21.90
C SER A 72 -34.04 2.83 -22.12
N PRO A 73 -33.69 3.12 -23.39
CA PRO A 73 -32.40 3.74 -23.71
C PRO A 73 -32.56 5.26 -23.79
N SER A 74 -31.82 5.97 -22.98
CA SER A 74 -31.27 7.31 -23.33
C SER A 74 -30.71 8.02 -22.09
N GLN A 75 -29.51 8.39 -22.26
CA GLN A 75 -28.68 9.42 -21.60
C GLN A 75 -27.45 8.88 -20.90
N SER A 76 -26.33 9.13 -21.59
CA SER A 76 -24.95 8.99 -21.13
C SER A 76 -24.69 9.94 -19.96
N SER A 77 -24.78 9.43 -18.75
CA SER A 77 -24.08 9.97 -17.59
C SER A 77 -23.28 8.82 -17.01
N GLN A 78 -21.97 9.00 -16.96
CA GLN A 78 -21.04 8.13 -16.28
C GLN A 78 -21.46 8.00 -14.81
N GLU A 79 -22.30 7.01 -14.51
CA GLU A 79 -22.58 6.62 -13.13
C GLU A 79 -21.30 5.96 -12.59
N ALA A 80 -20.53 6.74 -11.85
CA ALA A 80 -19.44 6.19 -11.03
C ALA A 80 -20.01 5.06 -10.18
N SER A 81 -19.34 3.89 -10.22
CA SER A 81 -19.74 2.72 -9.43
C SER A 81 -20.03 3.12 -7.99
N PRO A 82 -21.12 2.67 -7.34
CA PRO A 82 -21.50 3.09 -5.99
C PRO A 82 -20.38 2.89 -4.95
N ASN A 83 -19.51 1.91 -5.16
CA ASN A 83 -18.34 1.66 -4.30
C ASN A 83 -17.27 2.76 -4.41
N LEU A 84 -17.06 3.36 -5.58
CA LEU A 84 -16.06 4.41 -5.78
C LEU A 84 -16.47 5.70 -5.04
N SER A 85 -17.76 6.09 -5.13
CA SER A 85 -18.29 7.25 -4.40
C SER A 85 -18.18 7.09 -2.89
N THR A 86 -18.35 5.87 -2.37
CA THR A 86 -18.25 5.56 -0.95
C THR A 86 -16.79 5.60 -0.47
N LEU A 87 -15.83 5.11 -1.26
CA LEU A 87 -14.39 5.20 -0.95
C LEU A 87 -13.90 6.65 -0.92
N VAL A 88 -14.34 7.46 -1.90
CA VAL A 88 -14.04 8.90 -1.92
C VAL A 88 -14.58 9.60 -0.68
N HIS A 89 -15.82 9.27 -0.28
CA HIS A 89 -16.43 9.85 0.92
C HIS A 89 -15.65 9.45 2.20
N LEU A 90 -15.27 8.18 2.33
CA LEU A 90 -14.43 7.74 3.45
C LEU A 90 -13.07 8.47 3.43
N GLY A 91 -12.42 8.58 2.27
CA GLY A 91 -11.15 9.28 2.11
C GLY A 91 -11.25 10.77 2.51
N GLN A 92 -12.35 11.45 2.15
CA GLN A 92 -12.62 12.82 2.57
C GLN A 92 -12.85 12.94 4.07
N THR A 93 -13.52 11.95 4.66
CA THR A 93 -13.76 11.90 6.11
C THR A 93 -12.44 11.72 6.87
N LEU A 94 -11.59 10.79 6.46
CA LEU A 94 -10.26 10.57 7.03
C LEU A 94 -9.37 11.82 6.88
N HIS A 95 -9.40 12.46 5.71
CA HIS A 95 -8.63 13.68 5.47
C HIS A 95 -9.05 14.81 6.41
N ARG A 96 -10.37 15.10 6.54
CA ARG A 96 -10.88 16.13 7.44
C ARG A 96 -10.60 15.82 8.91
N ALA A 97 -10.63 14.55 9.28
CA ALA A 97 -10.31 14.13 10.63
C ALA A 97 -8.83 14.27 10.97
N LEU A 98 -7.95 14.00 10.01
CA LEU A 98 -6.49 14.08 10.18
C LEU A 98 -6.01 15.53 10.20
N PHE A 99 -6.49 16.35 9.24
CA PHE A 99 -6.06 17.74 9.06
C PHE A 99 -7.12 18.68 9.64
N GLN A 100 -7.07 18.90 10.95
CA GLN A 100 -7.92 19.86 11.66
C GLN A 100 -7.07 20.75 12.58
N GLY A 101 -7.60 21.91 12.96
CA GLY A 101 -6.92 22.86 13.86
C GLY A 101 -5.52 23.22 13.37
N GLN A 102 -4.55 23.18 14.28
CA GLN A 102 -3.15 23.52 13.98
C GLN A 102 -2.48 22.56 12.98
N LEU A 103 -2.92 21.30 12.94
CA LEU A 103 -2.42 20.34 11.94
C LEU A 103 -2.80 20.74 10.52
N HIS A 104 -3.99 21.29 10.34
CA HIS A 104 -4.41 21.82 9.04
C HIS A 104 -3.52 22.99 8.60
N ASP A 105 -3.27 23.94 9.50
CA ASP A 105 -2.45 25.12 9.19
C ASP A 105 -1.01 24.71 8.87
N SER A 106 -0.47 23.75 9.63
CA SER A 106 0.85 23.18 9.40
C SER A 106 0.93 22.47 8.03
N TRP A 107 -0.11 21.70 7.67
CA TRP A 107 -0.21 21.02 6.38
C TRP A 107 -0.25 22.01 5.20
N ILE A 108 -1.08 23.04 5.28
CA ILE A 108 -1.17 24.10 4.25
C ILE A 108 0.17 24.83 4.12
N SER A 109 0.83 25.10 5.25
CA SER A 109 2.15 25.73 5.24
C SER A 109 3.18 24.82 4.53
N ALA A 110 3.18 23.53 4.80
CA ALA A 110 4.08 22.57 4.15
C ALA A 110 3.85 22.50 2.63
N GLN A 111 2.58 22.44 2.20
CA GLN A 111 2.23 22.48 0.78
C GLN A 111 2.70 23.78 0.11
N SER A 112 2.50 24.92 0.77
CA SER A 112 2.93 26.22 0.23
C SER A 112 4.45 26.31 0.10
N VAL A 113 5.21 25.81 1.08
CA VAL A 113 6.67 25.78 1.04
C VAL A 113 7.16 24.87 -0.09
N ALA A 114 6.58 23.67 -0.23
CA ALA A 114 6.94 22.74 -1.29
C ALA A 114 6.64 23.32 -2.68
N GLN A 115 5.45 23.90 -2.86
CA GLN A 115 5.04 24.53 -4.11
C GLN A 115 5.95 25.70 -4.50
N ASN A 116 6.29 26.58 -3.55
CA ASN A 116 7.19 27.71 -3.81
C ASN A 116 8.60 27.28 -4.21
N ARG A 117 9.05 26.12 -3.77
CA ARG A 117 10.36 25.56 -4.11
C ARG A 117 10.32 24.63 -5.32
N GLN A 118 9.14 24.35 -5.86
CA GLN A 118 8.91 23.34 -6.89
C GLN A 118 9.40 21.94 -6.49
N ASP A 119 9.25 21.62 -5.21
CA ASP A 119 9.63 20.34 -4.61
C ASP A 119 8.40 19.42 -4.49
N LEU A 120 8.63 18.11 -4.46
CA LEU A 120 7.62 17.13 -4.10
C LEU A 120 7.44 17.12 -2.57
N LEU A 121 6.21 17.02 -2.10
CA LEU A 121 5.91 16.90 -0.68
C LEU A 121 5.64 15.43 -0.32
N ARG A 122 6.44 14.86 0.57
CA ARG A 122 6.21 13.50 1.09
C ARG A 122 5.42 13.58 2.40
N LEU A 123 4.18 13.11 2.35
CA LEU A 123 3.37 12.88 3.54
C LEU A 123 3.67 11.50 4.11
N ARG A 124 4.17 11.43 5.33
CA ARG A 124 4.46 10.19 6.05
C ARG A 124 3.56 10.08 7.28
N ILE A 125 2.84 8.98 7.42
CA ILE A 125 1.98 8.74 8.59
C ILE A 125 2.50 7.55 9.38
N GLY A 126 2.96 7.81 10.60
CA GLY A 126 3.34 6.80 11.57
C GLY A 126 2.16 6.41 12.45
N ILE A 127 1.77 5.15 12.46
CA ILE A 127 0.60 4.66 13.18
C ILE A 127 1.02 3.54 14.11
N LYS A 128 0.73 3.71 15.41
CA LYS A 128 1.00 2.68 16.42
C LYS A 128 -0.23 1.84 16.74
N ASP A 129 -1.42 2.40 16.63
CA ASP A 129 -2.69 1.71 16.95
C ASP A 129 -3.10 0.77 15.81
N ASN A 130 -3.36 -0.52 16.14
CA ASN A 130 -3.67 -1.55 15.15
C ASN A 130 -5.02 -1.34 14.45
N ARG A 131 -6.01 -0.74 15.13
CA ARG A 131 -7.31 -0.43 14.52
C ARG A 131 -7.13 0.63 13.44
N LEU A 132 -6.30 1.65 13.69
CA LEU A 132 -6.00 2.69 12.71
C LEU A 132 -5.17 2.17 11.53
N GLN A 133 -4.33 1.16 11.75
CA GLN A 133 -3.56 0.53 10.66
C GLN A 133 -4.45 -0.16 9.63
N GLN A 134 -5.66 -0.60 10.02
CA GLN A 134 -6.65 -1.25 9.15
C GLN A 134 -7.40 -0.26 8.25
N LEU A 135 -7.34 1.04 8.54
CA LEU A 135 -7.99 2.05 7.72
C LEU A 135 -7.22 2.31 6.43
N PRO A 136 -7.91 2.54 5.31
CA PRO A 136 -7.28 2.80 4.01
C PRO A 136 -6.80 4.26 3.92
N TRP A 137 -5.72 4.59 4.61
CA TRP A 137 -5.13 5.95 4.59
C TRP A 137 -4.68 6.37 3.19
N GLU A 138 -4.42 5.41 2.31
CA GLU A 138 -4.12 5.65 0.89
C GLU A 138 -5.30 6.30 0.14
N ALA A 139 -6.51 6.13 0.65
CA ALA A 139 -7.71 6.77 0.12
C ALA A 139 -7.89 8.24 0.55
N LEU A 140 -6.98 8.80 1.37
CA LEU A 140 -7.05 10.21 1.78
C LEU A 140 -7.34 11.12 0.60
N HIS A 141 -8.42 11.92 0.70
CA HIS A 141 -8.93 12.71 -0.41
C HIS A 141 -9.15 14.18 0.01
N ALA A 142 -8.40 15.08 -0.61
CA ALA A 142 -8.41 16.52 -0.29
C ALA A 142 -9.62 17.30 -0.86
N GLY A 143 -10.70 16.62 -1.24
CA GLY A 143 -11.92 17.19 -1.81
C GLY A 143 -12.00 17.10 -3.32
N THR A 144 -10.95 17.42 -4.05
CA THR A 144 -10.90 17.35 -5.52
C THR A 144 -10.21 16.12 -6.05
N ARG A 145 -9.22 15.59 -5.32
CA ARG A 145 -8.40 14.44 -5.76
C ARG A 145 -7.87 13.64 -4.57
N PRO A 146 -7.55 12.33 -4.77
CA PRO A 146 -6.81 11.56 -3.78
C PRO A 146 -5.39 12.10 -3.62
N LEU A 147 -4.87 12.11 -2.38
CA LEU A 147 -3.48 12.55 -2.12
C LEU A 147 -2.45 11.57 -2.68
N ALA A 148 -2.71 10.27 -2.53
CA ALA A 148 -1.75 9.23 -2.91
C ALA A 148 -1.53 9.09 -4.43
N THR A 149 -2.46 9.59 -5.26
CA THR A 149 -2.37 9.53 -6.73
C THR A 149 -2.03 10.87 -7.37
N GLY A 150 -1.80 11.90 -6.55
CA GLY A 150 -1.36 13.21 -7.03
C GLY A 150 0.11 13.21 -7.44
N THR A 151 0.48 14.12 -8.33
CA THR A 151 1.86 14.29 -8.80
C THR A 151 2.72 15.13 -7.86
N ASP A 152 2.12 15.83 -6.91
CA ASP A 152 2.74 16.80 -6.01
C ASP A 152 2.92 16.27 -4.57
N VAL A 153 2.20 15.18 -4.22
CA VAL A 153 2.29 14.56 -2.90
C VAL A 153 2.66 13.09 -3.04
N ILE A 154 3.72 12.69 -2.36
CA ILE A 154 4.10 11.28 -2.18
C ILE A 154 3.56 10.82 -0.84
N PHE A 155 2.66 9.84 -0.84
CA PHE A 155 2.09 9.29 0.39
C PHE A 155 2.81 8.02 0.82
N SER A 156 3.06 7.89 2.13
CA SER A 156 3.60 6.67 2.71
C SER A 156 3.15 6.50 4.17
N ARG A 157 2.98 5.25 4.58
CA ARG A 157 2.81 4.87 5.99
C ARG A 157 4.10 4.25 6.50
N TYR A 158 4.35 4.35 7.80
CA TYR A 158 5.42 3.62 8.47
C TYR A 158 4.93 3.14 9.84
N ILE A 159 5.54 2.06 10.31
CA ILE A 159 5.23 1.50 11.62
C ILE A 159 6.11 2.21 12.65
N LEU A 160 5.48 2.83 13.65
CA LEU A 160 6.17 3.38 14.80
C LEU A 160 6.63 2.24 15.71
N ASN A 161 7.86 1.78 15.51
CA ASN A 161 8.45 0.75 16.36
C ASN A 161 9.40 1.42 17.37
N PRO A 162 9.10 1.42 18.67
CA PRO A 162 9.96 2.06 19.69
C PRO A 162 11.36 1.43 19.81
N ARG A 163 11.59 0.27 19.19
CA ARG A 163 12.89 -0.41 19.19
C ARG A 163 13.79 -0.03 18.01
N GLN A 164 13.27 0.65 16.99
CA GLN A 164 13.99 0.99 15.75
C GLN A 164 14.37 2.46 15.62
N GLU A 165 14.35 3.25 16.70
CA GLU A 165 14.95 4.60 16.69
C GLU A 165 16.47 4.59 16.48
N HIS A 166 17.09 3.42 16.43
CA HIS A 166 18.51 3.27 16.14
C HIS A 166 18.72 2.92 14.68
N SER A 167 18.97 3.97 13.90
CA SER A 167 19.72 3.88 12.65
C SER A 167 19.15 2.93 11.59
N ILE A 168 18.13 3.40 10.83
CA ILE A 168 18.18 3.05 9.41
C ILE A 168 19.57 3.51 8.96
N PRO A 169 20.50 2.62 8.56
CA PRO A 169 21.74 3.07 7.98
C PRO A 169 21.32 4.02 6.87
N GLN A 170 21.66 5.30 6.98
CA GLN A 170 21.53 6.21 5.84
C GLN A 170 22.14 5.44 4.68
N ALA A 171 21.30 5.04 3.72
CA ALA A 171 21.79 4.39 2.54
C ALA A 171 22.89 5.31 2.04
N LYS A 172 24.15 4.90 2.23
CA LYS A 172 25.31 5.66 1.73
C LYS A 172 24.93 5.92 0.29
N ALA A 173 24.83 7.21 -0.07
CA ALA A 173 24.45 7.65 -1.40
C ALA A 173 25.13 6.71 -2.39
N CYS A 174 24.34 5.97 -3.13
CA CYS A 174 24.82 4.92 -4.02
C CYS A 174 25.81 5.59 -4.95
N LYS A 175 27.09 5.30 -4.76
CA LYS A 175 28.12 5.86 -5.62
C LYS A 175 27.80 5.40 -7.02
N THR A 176 27.55 6.36 -7.89
CA THR A 176 27.40 6.30 -9.34
C THR A 176 27.81 4.94 -9.94
N SER A 177 26.86 4.29 -10.63
CA SER A 177 27.04 3.09 -11.47
C SER A 177 26.64 1.75 -10.83
N GLN A 178 25.59 1.69 -10.01
CA GLN A 178 25.00 0.40 -9.66
C GLN A 178 23.75 0.15 -10.51
N VAL A 179 23.78 -0.95 -11.26
CA VAL A 179 22.62 -1.48 -11.98
C VAL A 179 21.53 -1.81 -10.95
N LEU A 180 20.35 -1.21 -11.10
CA LEU A 180 19.18 -1.56 -10.29
C LEU A 180 18.60 -2.88 -10.80
N ARG A 181 18.68 -3.95 -10.02
CA ARG A 181 18.15 -5.25 -10.38
C ARG A 181 16.80 -5.49 -9.76
N ILE A 182 15.81 -5.73 -10.61
CA ILE A 182 14.42 -5.97 -10.24
C ILE A 182 14.06 -7.42 -10.59
N LEU A 183 13.55 -8.16 -9.62
CA LEU A 183 12.91 -9.45 -9.85
C LEU A 183 11.40 -9.23 -9.87
N MET A 184 10.77 -9.44 -11.03
CA MET A 184 9.32 -9.48 -11.15
C MET A 184 8.84 -10.92 -11.10
N VAL A 185 7.98 -11.22 -10.14
CA VAL A 185 7.36 -12.54 -9.94
C VAL A 185 5.91 -12.46 -10.36
N ILE A 186 5.51 -13.35 -11.25
CA ILE A 186 4.14 -13.45 -11.76
C ILE A 186 3.58 -14.80 -11.37
N ALA A 187 2.51 -14.81 -10.57
CA ALA A 187 1.89 -16.05 -10.11
C ALA A 187 0.36 -16.02 -10.28
N SER A 188 -0.15 -16.95 -11.08
CA SER A 188 -1.57 -17.17 -11.32
C SER A 188 -1.87 -18.67 -11.31
N PRO A 189 -2.03 -19.28 -10.12
CA PRO A 189 -2.37 -20.69 -9.97
C PRO A 189 -3.70 -21.04 -10.64
N GLU A 190 -3.85 -22.26 -11.13
CA GLU A 190 -5.04 -22.71 -11.88
C GLU A 190 -6.33 -22.79 -11.04
N ASP A 191 -6.17 -22.92 -9.71
CA ASP A 191 -7.26 -22.93 -8.72
C ASP A 191 -7.70 -21.53 -8.26
N GLN A 192 -7.12 -20.47 -8.85
CA GLN A 192 -7.45 -19.08 -8.55
C GLN A 192 -8.07 -18.40 -9.78
N GLU A 193 -8.70 -17.24 -9.56
CA GLU A 193 -9.21 -16.40 -10.64
C GLU A 193 -8.09 -15.94 -11.56
N ARG A 194 -8.33 -15.90 -12.87
CA ARG A 194 -7.34 -15.43 -13.83
C ARG A 194 -7.09 -13.94 -13.70
N LEU A 195 -5.84 -13.55 -13.62
CA LEU A 195 -5.39 -12.16 -13.59
C LEU A 195 -4.75 -11.76 -14.93
N GLU A 196 -4.94 -10.50 -15.34
CA GLU A 196 -4.37 -9.93 -16.57
C GLU A 196 -2.89 -9.52 -16.38
N LEU A 197 -2.08 -10.41 -15.82
CA LEU A 197 -0.69 -10.16 -15.42
C LEU A 197 0.23 -9.78 -16.59
N LYS A 198 -0.11 -10.20 -17.81
CA LYS A 198 0.68 -9.86 -19.01
C LYS A 198 0.69 -8.36 -19.31
N GLN A 199 -0.41 -7.66 -19.02
CA GLN A 199 -0.47 -6.21 -19.17
C GLN A 199 0.47 -5.52 -18.20
N GLU A 200 0.53 -5.97 -16.95
CA GLU A 200 1.42 -5.42 -15.94
C GLU A 200 2.90 -5.60 -16.31
N VAL A 201 3.26 -6.79 -16.82
CA VAL A 201 4.61 -7.04 -17.36
C VAL A 201 4.94 -6.04 -18.47
N HIS A 202 4.03 -5.88 -19.42
CA HIS A 202 4.23 -4.98 -20.55
C HIS A 202 4.39 -3.53 -20.10
N HIS A 203 3.54 -3.07 -19.17
CA HIS A 203 3.65 -1.72 -18.61
C HIS A 203 5.00 -1.53 -17.91
N LEU A 204 5.38 -2.44 -17.02
CA LEU A 204 6.63 -2.32 -16.30
C LEU A 204 7.85 -2.35 -17.23
N GLN A 205 7.84 -3.21 -18.25
CA GLN A 205 8.90 -3.25 -19.26
C GLN A 205 8.98 -1.95 -20.05
N THR A 206 7.84 -1.36 -20.40
CA THR A 206 7.77 -0.12 -21.18
C THR A 206 8.29 1.05 -20.37
N GLU A 207 7.83 1.20 -19.13
CA GLU A 207 8.19 2.31 -18.24
C GLU A 207 9.66 2.26 -17.77
N LEU A 208 10.23 1.06 -17.66
CA LEU A 208 11.64 0.88 -17.28
C LEU A 208 12.62 0.97 -18.47
N HIS A 209 12.11 1.23 -19.69
CA HIS A 209 12.97 1.34 -20.86
C HIS A 209 13.76 2.66 -20.85
N PRO A 210 15.09 2.65 -21.07
CA PRO A 210 15.94 3.85 -20.98
C PRO A 210 15.62 4.94 -22.01
N SER A 211 14.79 4.64 -23.02
CA SER A 211 14.48 5.58 -24.13
C SER A 211 13.56 6.75 -23.75
N LEU A 212 12.98 6.76 -22.55
CA LEU A 212 12.01 7.78 -22.12
C LEU A 212 12.61 8.82 -21.16
N MET A 213 13.90 8.73 -20.85
CA MET A 213 14.54 9.66 -19.93
C MET A 213 15.25 10.79 -20.69
N ASP A 214 15.09 12.03 -20.17
CA ASP A 214 15.74 13.21 -20.71
C ASP A 214 17.27 13.07 -20.76
N PRO A 215 17.95 13.51 -21.82
CA PRO A 215 19.39 13.32 -21.99
C PRO A 215 20.25 14.24 -21.10
N GLY A 216 19.95 14.31 -19.82
CA GLY A 216 20.67 15.12 -18.82
C GLY A 216 20.65 14.53 -17.41
N GLU A 217 19.82 13.54 -17.12
CA GLU A 217 19.80 12.87 -15.85
C GLU A 217 20.71 11.63 -15.85
N ALA A 218 21.40 11.40 -14.73
CA ALA A 218 22.26 10.23 -14.57
C ALA A 218 21.40 8.95 -14.65
N LEU A 219 21.48 8.27 -15.78
CA LEU A 219 20.76 7.04 -16.07
C LEU A 219 21.18 5.95 -15.05
N VAL A 220 20.25 5.57 -14.20
CA VAL A 220 20.39 4.33 -13.45
C VAL A 220 20.09 3.19 -14.42
N ASP A 221 21.08 2.34 -14.69
CA ASP A 221 20.87 1.14 -15.49
C ASP A 221 19.93 0.19 -14.72
N VAL A 222 18.84 -0.23 -15.36
CA VAL A 222 17.80 -1.07 -14.74
C VAL A 222 17.76 -2.43 -15.44
N GLN A 223 17.95 -3.50 -14.68
CA GLN A 223 17.78 -4.87 -15.14
C GLN A 223 16.52 -5.48 -14.57
N LEU A 224 15.56 -5.80 -15.43
CA LEU A 224 14.34 -6.49 -15.09
C LEU A 224 14.47 -7.98 -15.43
N THR A 225 14.31 -8.83 -14.43
CA THR A 225 14.20 -10.31 -14.58
C THR A 225 12.78 -10.71 -14.27
N ILE A 226 12.13 -11.46 -15.16
CA ILE A 226 10.77 -11.95 -14.96
C ILE A 226 10.82 -13.43 -14.62
N LEU A 227 10.17 -13.81 -13.52
CA LEU A 227 10.00 -15.17 -13.05
C LEU A 227 8.52 -15.53 -13.13
N GLU A 228 8.19 -16.36 -14.12
CA GLU A 228 6.80 -16.73 -14.41
C GLU A 228 6.42 -18.03 -13.69
N GLN A 229 5.27 -18.01 -13.04
CA GLN A 229 4.63 -19.14 -12.37
C GLN A 229 5.57 -19.94 -11.45
N PRO A 230 6.38 -19.28 -10.57
CA PRO A 230 7.30 -20.02 -9.74
C PRO A 230 6.62 -20.69 -8.56
N GLY A 231 7.17 -21.83 -8.16
CA GLY A 231 7.01 -22.39 -6.83
C GLY A 231 7.98 -21.75 -5.83
N ARG A 232 7.88 -22.17 -4.57
CA ARG A 232 8.71 -21.65 -3.47
C ARG A 232 10.22 -21.91 -3.74
N ALA A 233 10.55 -23.08 -4.25
CA ALA A 233 11.94 -23.46 -4.52
C ALA A 233 12.58 -22.58 -5.59
N GLU A 234 11.85 -22.29 -6.68
CA GLU A 234 12.33 -21.45 -7.75
C GLU A 234 12.49 -20.00 -7.32
N LEU A 235 11.53 -19.47 -6.54
CA LEU A 235 11.63 -18.13 -5.99
C LEU A 235 12.86 -18.00 -5.07
N THR A 236 13.05 -18.96 -4.17
CA THR A 236 14.22 -19.00 -3.27
C THR A 236 15.51 -19.01 -4.08
N GLN A 237 15.62 -19.92 -5.07
CA GLN A 237 16.80 -20.02 -5.91
C GLN A 237 17.08 -18.75 -6.72
N ALA A 238 16.04 -18.10 -7.24
CA ALA A 238 16.18 -16.84 -7.97
C ALA A 238 16.72 -15.74 -7.06
N LEU A 239 16.17 -15.60 -5.87
CA LEU A 239 16.61 -14.60 -4.89
C LEU A 239 18.07 -14.83 -4.46
N GLU A 240 18.46 -16.06 -4.17
CA GLU A 240 19.82 -16.41 -3.74
C GLU A 240 20.89 -16.16 -4.82
N ARG A 241 20.54 -16.31 -6.09
CA ARG A 241 21.49 -16.19 -7.19
C ARG A 241 21.55 -14.81 -7.84
N GLY A 242 20.47 -14.04 -7.74
CA GLY A 242 20.27 -12.89 -8.62
C GLY A 242 20.80 -11.55 -8.08
N ASN A 243 21.12 -11.44 -6.79
CA ASN A 243 21.51 -10.18 -6.14
C ASN A 243 20.54 -9.02 -6.47
N TYR A 244 19.24 -9.27 -6.37
CA TYR A 244 18.21 -8.29 -6.66
C TYR A 244 18.11 -7.22 -5.56
N HIS A 245 17.72 -6.00 -5.95
CA HIS A 245 17.45 -4.89 -5.04
C HIS A 245 15.97 -4.73 -4.77
N VAL A 246 15.15 -5.07 -5.77
CA VAL A 246 13.68 -4.92 -5.73
C VAL A 246 13.03 -6.25 -6.05
N LEU A 247 12.02 -6.63 -5.26
CA LEU A 247 11.05 -7.66 -5.61
C LEU A 247 9.75 -6.97 -6.02
N HIS A 248 9.23 -7.28 -7.21
CA HIS A 248 7.88 -6.91 -7.64
C HIS A 248 7.07 -8.19 -7.80
N TYR A 249 6.06 -8.38 -6.96
CA TYR A 249 5.15 -9.51 -7.03
C TYR A 249 3.81 -9.09 -7.60
N ALA A 250 3.34 -9.80 -8.63
CA ALA A 250 2.03 -9.66 -9.23
C ALA A 250 1.29 -11.00 -9.20
N GLY A 251 0.18 -11.07 -8.46
CA GLY A 251 -0.53 -12.32 -8.27
C GLY A 251 -1.55 -12.27 -7.15
N HIS A 252 -1.98 -13.44 -6.71
CA HIS A 252 -2.92 -13.56 -5.61
C HIS A 252 -2.21 -13.55 -4.24
N SER A 253 -2.90 -13.00 -3.26
CA SER A 253 -2.56 -13.09 -1.85
C SER A 253 -3.83 -13.27 -1.02
N ASN A 254 -3.68 -13.82 0.16
CA ASN A 254 -4.79 -13.91 1.12
C ASN A 254 -4.28 -13.67 2.54
N LEU A 255 -5.22 -13.44 3.44
CA LEU A 255 -4.97 -13.41 4.86
C LEU A 255 -5.29 -14.79 5.42
N GLY A 256 -4.25 -15.53 5.81
CA GLY A 256 -4.38 -16.84 6.48
C GLY A 256 -4.42 -16.69 8.00
N ASN A 257 -4.56 -17.81 8.71
CA ASN A 257 -4.61 -17.83 10.18
C ASN A 257 -3.28 -17.38 10.85
N ALA A 258 -2.19 -17.37 10.11
CA ALA A 258 -0.86 -16.94 10.57
C ALA A 258 -0.41 -15.62 9.95
N GLY A 259 -1.32 -14.85 9.36
CA GLY A 259 -1.01 -13.58 8.67
C GLY A 259 -1.20 -13.63 7.17
N GLY A 260 -0.58 -12.69 6.45
CA GLY A 260 -0.69 -12.61 5.00
C GLY A 260 0.13 -13.68 4.29
N ASP A 261 -0.48 -14.36 3.32
CA ASP A 261 0.15 -15.36 2.48
C ASP A 261 0.24 -14.89 1.03
N LEU A 262 1.37 -15.13 0.35
CA LEU A 262 1.46 -15.06 -1.10
C LEU A 262 1.12 -16.41 -1.72
N TYR A 263 0.50 -16.36 -2.90
CA TYR A 263 0.18 -17.55 -3.67
C TYR A 263 1.17 -17.71 -4.82
N LEU A 264 1.99 -18.76 -4.74
CA LEU A 264 2.89 -19.21 -5.77
C LEU A 264 2.26 -20.38 -6.52
N VAL A 265 2.92 -20.89 -7.54
CA VAL A 265 2.40 -21.97 -8.36
C VAL A 265 3.21 -23.25 -8.12
N SER A 266 2.56 -24.29 -7.61
CA SER A 266 3.20 -25.59 -7.45
C SER A 266 3.59 -26.17 -8.82
N ARG A 267 4.86 -26.46 -9.01
CA ARG A 267 5.35 -27.09 -10.25
C ARG A 267 4.77 -28.46 -10.53
N GLN A 268 4.36 -29.16 -9.50
CA GLN A 268 3.85 -30.53 -9.65
C GLN A 268 2.38 -30.54 -10.08
N THR A 269 1.60 -29.58 -9.60
CA THR A 269 0.15 -29.61 -9.74
C THR A 269 -0.42 -28.43 -10.51
N GLY A 270 0.33 -27.33 -10.70
CA GLY A 270 -0.19 -26.06 -11.25
C GLY A 270 -1.07 -25.28 -10.27
N LEU A 271 -1.34 -25.84 -9.08
CA LEU A 271 -2.24 -25.25 -8.07
C LEU A 271 -1.46 -24.32 -7.12
N THR A 272 -2.22 -23.66 -6.25
CA THR A 272 -1.68 -22.73 -5.24
C THR A 272 -0.67 -23.40 -4.31
N GLU A 273 0.54 -22.86 -4.25
CA GLU A 273 1.55 -23.08 -3.23
C GLU A 273 1.68 -21.85 -2.36
N ARG A 274 1.34 -21.97 -1.06
CA ARG A 274 1.36 -20.83 -0.14
C ARG A 274 2.77 -20.52 0.34
N LEU A 275 3.10 -19.24 0.38
CA LEU A 275 4.29 -18.70 1.04
C LEU A 275 3.83 -17.72 2.11
N SER A 276 4.08 -18.05 3.38
CA SER A 276 3.70 -17.17 4.50
C SER A 276 4.49 -15.86 4.47
N GLY A 277 3.88 -14.78 5.00
CA GLY A 277 4.54 -13.49 5.09
C GLY A 277 5.82 -13.54 5.92
N GLU A 278 5.88 -14.39 6.96
CA GLU A 278 7.07 -14.59 7.80
C GLU A 278 8.21 -15.26 7.02
N ASP A 279 7.91 -16.33 6.29
CA ASP A 279 8.91 -17.00 5.42
C ASP A 279 9.40 -16.06 4.32
N LEU A 280 8.47 -15.30 3.72
CA LEU A 280 8.83 -14.31 2.71
C LEU A 280 9.73 -13.22 3.29
N ALA A 281 9.41 -12.68 4.47
CA ALA A 281 10.25 -11.70 5.15
C ALA A 281 11.68 -12.22 5.36
N GLY A 282 11.80 -13.45 5.84
CA GLY A 282 13.10 -14.13 5.98
C GLY A 282 13.86 -14.23 4.66
N LEU A 283 13.18 -14.63 3.58
CA LEU A 283 13.79 -14.71 2.25
C LEU A 283 14.27 -13.34 1.75
N LEU A 284 13.46 -12.29 1.90
CA LEU A 284 13.80 -10.95 1.40
C LEU A 284 14.98 -10.34 2.17
N VAL A 285 14.97 -10.44 3.50
CA VAL A 285 16.04 -9.90 4.35
C VAL A 285 17.34 -10.62 4.10
N ASN A 286 17.34 -11.96 4.06
CA ASN A 286 18.54 -12.76 3.84
C ASN A 286 19.18 -12.52 2.47
N ASN A 287 18.40 -12.16 1.46
CA ASN A 287 18.89 -11.87 0.12
C ASN A 287 19.08 -10.38 -0.17
N GLY A 288 18.97 -9.51 0.85
CA GLY A 288 19.32 -8.10 0.77
C GLY A 288 18.37 -7.26 -0.09
N ILE A 289 17.13 -7.69 -0.27
CA ILE A 289 16.08 -6.92 -0.95
C ILE A 289 15.83 -5.63 -0.17
N LYS A 290 15.79 -4.50 -0.87
CA LYS A 290 15.61 -3.15 -0.31
C LYS A 290 14.17 -2.64 -0.43
N LEU A 291 13.46 -3.10 -1.45
CA LEU A 291 12.08 -2.71 -1.74
C LEU A 291 11.30 -3.95 -2.19
N ALA A 292 10.14 -4.17 -1.61
CA ALA A 292 9.19 -5.15 -2.09
C ALA A 292 7.88 -4.44 -2.48
N VAL A 293 7.42 -4.69 -3.69
CA VAL A 293 6.17 -4.17 -4.25
C VAL A 293 5.22 -5.33 -4.45
N PHE A 294 4.00 -5.23 -3.92
CA PHE A 294 2.99 -6.26 -4.04
C PHE A 294 1.76 -5.71 -4.75
N ASN A 295 1.51 -6.18 -5.96
CA ASN A 295 0.26 -6.00 -6.67
C ASN A 295 -0.59 -7.26 -6.47
N SER A 296 -1.30 -7.29 -5.34
CA SER A 296 -2.12 -8.42 -4.93
C SER A 296 -3.29 -7.99 -4.05
N CYS A 297 -4.36 -8.77 -4.08
CA CYS A 297 -5.52 -8.50 -3.22
C CYS A 297 -5.19 -8.77 -1.75
N ARG A 298 -5.71 -7.92 -0.84
CA ARG A 298 -5.66 -8.11 0.62
C ARG A 298 -4.28 -8.15 1.29
N GLY A 299 -3.19 -7.88 0.57
CA GLY A 299 -1.84 -7.87 1.15
C GLY A 299 -1.62 -6.84 2.28
N GLY A 300 -2.43 -5.80 2.33
CA GLY A 300 -2.41 -4.76 3.36
C GLY A 300 -3.54 -4.86 4.42
N TYR A 301 -4.39 -5.87 4.34
CA TYR A 301 -5.53 -6.03 5.24
C TYR A 301 -5.17 -6.88 6.47
N SER A 302 -5.55 -6.45 7.67
CA SER A 302 -5.43 -7.25 8.90
C SER A 302 -6.82 -7.71 9.35
N SER A 303 -6.98 -9.00 9.65
CA SER A 303 -8.20 -9.49 10.25
C SER A 303 -8.24 -9.13 11.73
N SER A 304 -9.39 -8.70 12.23
CA SER A 304 -9.65 -8.63 13.66
C SER A 304 -10.26 -9.96 14.08
N SER A 305 -9.46 -10.91 14.55
CA SER A 305 -9.99 -12.00 15.38
C SER A 305 -10.17 -11.48 16.81
N ASP A 306 -11.33 -11.71 17.42
CA ASP A 306 -11.65 -11.38 18.82
C ASP A 306 -10.77 -12.12 19.85
N GLU A 307 -9.94 -13.03 19.41
CA GLU A 307 -8.99 -13.77 20.22
C GLU A 307 -7.61 -13.20 20.08
N GLY A 308 -7.19 -12.35 20.98
CA GLY A 308 -5.89 -11.80 21.40
C GLY A 308 -4.60 -12.04 20.59
N TRP A 309 -4.63 -12.72 19.47
CA TRP A 309 -3.54 -12.97 18.55
C TRP A 309 -3.69 -12.06 17.35
N GLN A 310 -2.80 -11.07 17.27
CA GLN A 310 -2.77 -10.12 16.17
C GLN A 310 -2.14 -10.79 14.94
N GLU A 311 -2.97 -11.16 13.99
CA GLU A 311 -2.51 -11.62 12.67
C GLU A 311 -1.89 -10.44 11.93
N ARG A 312 -0.60 -10.56 11.63
CA ARG A 312 0.13 -9.57 10.83
C ARG A 312 -0.26 -9.75 9.37
N ASN A 313 -0.64 -8.65 8.71
CA ASN A 313 -0.76 -8.69 7.26
C ASN A 313 0.63 -8.82 6.60
N LEU A 314 0.65 -9.08 5.29
CA LEU A 314 1.90 -9.27 4.55
C LEU A 314 2.85 -8.06 4.70
N ALA A 315 2.32 -6.84 4.61
CA ALA A 315 3.11 -5.63 4.77
C ALA A 315 3.70 -5.49 6.19
N GLN A 316 2.95 -5.89 7.22
CA GLN A 316 3.43 -5.88 8.61
C GLN A 316 4.45 -6.98 8.92
N ALA A 317 4.38 -8.11 8.21
CA ALA A 317 5.37 -9.19 8.36
C ALA A 317 6.73 -8.81 7.79
N LEU A 318 6.77 -7.87 6.83
CA LEU A 318 7.96 -7.44 6.10
C LEU A 318 8.67 -6.24 6.75
N VAL A 319 8.14 -5.65 7.80
CA VAL A 319 8.68 -4.51 8.53
C VAL A 319 9.09 -4.92 9.94
#